data_caf720c757b9ffb097f6ddaca6e384e5
#
_entry.id   caf720c757b9ffb097f6ddaca6e384e5
#
_cell.length_a   1.000
_cell.length_b   1.000
_cell.length_c   1.000
_cell.angle_alpha   90.00
_cell.angle_beta   90.00
_cell.angle_gamma   90.00
#
_symmetry.space_group_name_H-M   'P 1'
#
loop_
_entity.id
_entity.type
_entity.pdbx_description
1 polymer ?
#
loop_
_entity_poly.entity_id
_entity_poly.type
_entity_poly.pdbx_seq_one_letter_code
_entity_poly.pdbx_strand_id
1 'polypeptide(L)'
;MVRFVESGGEDDLAPVIPLFAGSAADRPAAAARPASGGGPVARRSRGRSVDTVERSLETEERSVDADPPVDPAALERMLLRRLGARGLSVREAEDFLRTRGMDRDAATELVSAFCERGYLDDGRLAEQLVWSGANRRSEGRQAIARRLAQRGVDREAADAALAELPDDDDERALAFARGKAPSLARLDPDVALRRLAGQLARRGFGGSSALSAARTALQEARSTE
;
A
#
# COMPACT_ATOMS: atom_id res chain seq x y z
N MET A 1 1.27 -50.19 -38.21
CA MET A 1 1.38 -49.15 -39.25
C MET A 1 0.09 -48.30 -39.09
N VAL A 2 0.15 -47.24 -38.28
CA VAL A 2 -1.03 -46.39 -37.99
C VAL A 2 -0.72 -45.03 -38.62
N ARG A 3 -1.51 -44.61 -39.59
CA ARG A 3 -1.43 -43.32 -40.27
C ARG A 3 -2.05 -42.23 -39.38
N PHE A 4 -1.28 -41.24 -39.09
CA PHE A 4 -1.70 -39.97 -38.51
C PHE A 4 -2.27 -39.10 -39.64
N VAL A 5 -3.54 -38.68 -39.48
CA VAL A 5 -4.20 -37.73 -40.37
C VAL A 5 -4.03 -36.36 -39.71
N GLU A 6 -3.21 -35.49 -40.32
CA GLU A 6 -3.21 -34.06 -40.01
C GLU A 6 -4.54 -33.46 -40.48
N SER A 7 -5.27 -32.92 -39.56
CA SER A 7 -6.40 -32.04 -39.84
C SER A 7 -6.02 -30.62 -39.44
N GLY A 8 -5.69 -29.80 -40.42
CA GLY A 8 -5.53 -28.38 -40.25
C GLY A 8 -6.88 -27.73 -39.87
N GLY A 9 -6.84 -26.92 -38.86
CA GLY A 9 -7.93 -26.04 -38.44
C GLY A 9 -7.27 -24.69 -38.11
N GLU A 10 -7.45 -23.77 -39.04
CA GLU A 10 -7.00 -22.39 -38.96
C GLU A 10 -7.76 -21.64 -37.85
N ASP A 11 -7.00 -20.93 -37.06
CA ASP A 11 -7.24 -19.62 -36.46
C ASP A 11 -8.70 -19.15 -36.27
N ASP A 12 -9.18 -19.36 -35.07
CA ASP A 12 -10.16 -18.43 -34.48
C ASP A 12 -9.63 -17.94 -33.13
N LEU A 13 -8.54 -17.18 -33.17
CA LEU A 13 -8.04 -16.43 -32.05
C LEU A 13 -8.91 -15.17 -31.90
N ALA A 14 -9.80 -15.17 -30.92
CA ALA A 14 -10.56 -14.00 -30.53
C ALA A 14 -9.62 -12.79 -30.35
N PRO A 15 -10.02 -11.58 -30.79
CA PRO A 15 -9.17 -10.40 -30.72
C PRO A 15 -8.89 -10.02 -29.28
N VAL A 16 -7.59 -9.97 -28.93
CA VAL A 16 -7.10 -9.46 -27.66
C VAL A 16 -7.36 -7.95 -27.63
N ILE A 17 -8.33 -7.51 -26.86
CA ILE A 17 -8.59 -6.09 -26.63
C ILE A 17 -7.55 -5.59 -25.61
N PRO A 18 -6.66 -4.65 -25.96
CA PRO A 18 -5.73 -4.08 -25.00
C PRO A 18 -6.47 -3.19 -24.01
N LEU A 19 -6.40 -3.51 -22.75
CA LEU A 19 -7.11 -2.83 -21.65
C LEU A 19 -6.54 -1.44 -21.30
N PHE A 20 -5.48 -0.99 -21.99
CA PHE A 20 -4.85 0.31 -21.76
C PHE A 20 -4.52 0.99 -23.11
N ALA A 21 -5.51 1.60 -23.72
CA ALA A 21 -5.31 2.64 -24.70
C ALA A 21 -5.73 3.98 -24.07
N GLY A 22 -4.88 4.51 -23.19
CA GLY A 22 -4.99 5.86 -22.66
C GLY A 22 -4.47 6.86 -23.70
N SER A 23 -5.38 7.60 -24.29
CA SER A 23 -5.16 8.73 -25.20
C SER A 23 -4.27 9.79 -24.56
N ALA A 24 -3.12 10.02 -25.16
CA ALA A 24 -2.29 11.19 -24.94
C ALA A 24 -2.75 12.29 -25.91
N ALA A 25 -3.60 13.19 -25.46
CA ALA A 25 -3.78 14.53 -26.05
C ALA A 25 -4.73 15.33 -25.14
N ASP A 26 -4.25 16.17 -24.29
CA ASP A 26 -4.59 17.59 -24.22
C ASP A 26 -3.87 18.24 -23.00
N ARG A 27 -2.82 18.96 -23.28
CA ARG A 27 -2.24 19.94 -22.36
C ARG A 27 -2.49 21.31 -22.96
N PRO A 28 -3.25 22.19 -22.33
CA PRO A 28 -3.10 23.60 -22.62
C PRO A 28 -2.00 24.22 -21.76
N ALA A 29 -1.26 25.07 -22.40
CA ALA A 29 -0.09 25.79 -21.99
C ALA A 29 -0.30 26.78 -20.84
N ALA A 30 0.80 27.03 -20.17
CA ALA A 30 1.03 28.06 -19.17
C ALA A 30 0.61 29.47 -19.62
N ALA A 31 0.00 30.22 -18.70
CA ALA A 31 -0.02 31.67 -18.76
C ALA A 31 0.29 32.28 -17.39
N ALA A 32 1.26 33.14 -17.45
CA ALA A 32 1.95 34.02 -16.55
C ALA A 32 1.17 34.68 -15.41
N ARG A 33 1.90 34.87 -14.29
CA ARG A 33 1.64 35.84 -13.24
C ARG A 33 1.87 37.27 -13.76
N PRO A 34 1.21 38.26 -13.15
CA PRO A 34 2.01 39.38 -12.64
C PRO A 34 1.74 39.71 -11.16
N ALA A 35 2.77 40.32 -10.61
CA ALA A 35 2.91 40.75 -9.23
C ALA A 35 2.38 42.18 -9.00
N SER A 36 2.25 42.48 -7.71
CA SER A 36 2.46 43.77 -7.04
C SER A 36 1.28 44.76 -6.84
N GLY A 37 1.26 45.26 -5.61
CA GLY A 37 0.87 46.59 -5.19
C GLY A 37 -0.09 46.63 -4.02
N GLY A 38 0.34 46.82 -2.78
CA GLY A 38 0.60 48.04 -2.12
C GLY A 38 -0.66 48.59 -1.39
N GLY A 39 -0.62 48.66 -0.04
CA GLY A 39 -1.62 49.23 0.88
C GLY A 39 -1.75 50.78 0.73
N PRO A 40 -2.22 51.57 1.67
CA PRO A 40 -2.53 51.38 3.10
C PRO A 40 -3.80 52.11 3.63
N VAL A 41 -4.17 51.78 4.89
CA VAL A 41 -4.77 52.60 5.97
C VAL A 41 -5.84 53.67 5.67
N ALA A 42 -7.00 53.57 6.37
CA ALA A 42 -7.63 54.69 7.08
C ALA A 42 -8.76 54.27 8.02
N ARG A 43 -8.54 54.38 9.26
CA ARG A 43 -9.24 54.86 10.43
C ARG A 43 -10.43 55.79 10.18
N ARG A 44 -11.51 55.56 10.89
CA ARG A 44 -12.34 56.50 11.72
C ARG A 44 -13.67 55.80 12.03
N SER A 45 -14.02 55.50 13.26
CA SER A 45 -14.50 56.18 14.45
C SER A 45 -15.94 56.76 14.35
N ARG A 46 -16.71 56.31 15.35
CA ARG A 46 -17.81 56.96 16.05
C ARG A 46 -19.24 56.77 15.52
N GLY A 47 -20.07 56.34 16.46
CA GLY A 47 -21.52 56.56 16.50
C GLY A 47 -22.25 55.64 17.47
N ARG A 48 -22.42 56.16 18.67
CA ARG A 48 -23.21 55.61 19.79
C ARG A 48 -24.69 55.76 19.43
N SER A 49 -25.50 54.73 19.67
CA SER A 49 -26.88 54.89 20.13
C SER A 49 -27.38 53.63 20.82
N VAL A 50 -27.73 53.79 22.06
CA VAL A 50 -28.50 52.87 22.89
C VAL A 50 -29.97 52.98 22.48
N ASP A 51 -30.57 51.83 22.18
CA ASP A 51 -32.01 51.65 22.32
C ASP A 51 -32.32 50.26 22.80
N THR A 52 -32.78 50.25 23.99
CA THR A 52 -33.32 49.11 24.74
C THR A 52 -34.65 48.72 24.12
N VAL A 53 -34.74 47.51 23.59
CA VAL A 53 -36.01 46.85 23.42
C VAL A 53 -35.82 45.40 23.84
N GLU A 54 -36.48 45.08 24.94
CA GLU A 54 -36.74 43.71 25.40
C GLU A 54 -37.25 42.86 24.24
N ARG A 55 -36.51 41.85 23.85
CA ARG A 55 -37.05 40.82 22.99
C ARG A 55 -36.69 39.47 23.57
N SER A 56 -37.72 38.91 24.17
CA SER A 56 -38.04 37.49 24.39
C SER A 56 -36.87 36.53 24.22
N LEU A 57 -36.54 35.87 25.32
CA LEU A 57 -35.77 34.65 25.42
C LEU A 57 -36.44 33.56 24.56
N GLU A 58 -36.17 33.53 23.29
CA GLU A 58 -36.22 32.32 22.50
C GLU A 58 -34.85 31.73 22.58
N THR A 59 -34.72 30.74 23.46
CA THR A 59 -33.61 29.81 23.48
C THR A 59 -33.68 29.04 22.17
N GLU A 60 -33.09 29.60 21.13
CA GLU A 60 -32.64 28.77 19.99
C GLU A 60 -31.62 27.80 20.60
N GLU A 61 -32.06 26.60 20.88
CA GLU A 61 -31.17 25.45 20.97
C GLU A 61 -30.33 25.44 19.68
N ARG A 62 -29.14 26.03 19.80
CA ARG A 62 -28.11 25.83 18.80
C ARG A 62 -27.94 24.33 18.70
N SER A 63 -28.55 23.73 17.69
CA SER A 63 -28.21 22.41 17.20
C SER A 63 -26.72 22.44 17.03
N VAL A 64 -26.01 21.72 17.88
CA VAL A 64 -24.61 21.35 17.67
C VAL A 64 -24.56 20.91 16.22
N ASP A 65 -23.73 21.55 15.41
CA ASP A 65 -23.46 21.16 14.03
C ASP A 65 -23.14 19.67 14.04
N ALA A 66 -24.15 18.85 13.90
CA ALA A 66 -23.99 17.45 13.63
C ALA A 66 -23.46 17.41 12.19
N ASP A 67 -22.22 16.99 12.02
CA ASP A 67 -21.70 16.60 10.73
C ASP A 67 -22.81 15.87 9.96
N PRO A 68 -22.99 16.19 8.65
CA PRO A 68 -24.07 15.58 7.87
C PRO A 68 -24.01 14.05 8.04
N PRO A 69 -25.16 13.41 8.29
CA PRO A 69 -25.18 11.97 8.58
C PRO A 69 -24.43 11.22 7.49
N VAL A 70 -23.42 10.50 7.91
CA VAL A 70 -22.61 9.69 7.00
C VAL A 70 -23.52 8.65 6.38
N ASP A 71 -23.68 8.67 5.04
CA ASP A 71 -24.47 7.66 4.33
C ASP A 71 -23.74 6.30 4.36
N PRO A 72 -24.21 5.32 5.15
CA PRO A 72 -23.56 4.01 5.26
C PRO A 72 -23.46 3.30 3.90
N ALA A 73 -24.50 3.46 3.04
CA ALA A 73 -24.49 2.86 1.71
C ALA A 73 -23.45 3.50 0.78
N ALA A 74 -23.18 4.79 0.94
CA ALA A 74 -22.09 5.43 0.21
C ALA A 74 -20.72 4.90 0.65
N LEU A 75 -20.50 4.69 1.95
CA LEU A 75 -19.27 4.12 2.50
C LEU A 75 -19.07 2.66 2.08
N GLU A 76 -20.13 1.86 2.07
CA GLU A 76 -20.09 0.48 1.56
C GLU A 76 -19.63 0.46 0.09
N ARG A 77 -20.24 1.29 -0.77
CA ARG A 77 -19.81 1.41 -2.18
C ARG A 77 -18.36 1.86 -2.33
N MET A 78 -17.89 2.75 -1.45
CA MET A 78 -16.49 3.21 -1.45
C MET A 78 -15.55 2.09 -1.02
N LEU A 79 -15.91 1.29 -0.01
CA LEU A 79 -15.14 0.14 0.45
C LEU A 79 -15.04 -0.92 -0.66
N LEU A 80 -16.14 -1.25 -1.33
CA LEU A 80 -16.16 -2.17 -2.47
C LEU A 80 -15.23 -1.72 -3.60
N ARG A 81 -15.27 -0.44 -3.98
CA ARG A 81 -14.34 0.10 -4.99
C ARG A 81 -12.88 -0.02 -4.56
N ARG A 82 -12.60 0.19 -3.27
CA ARG A 82 -11.23 0.09 -2.73
C ARG A 82 -10.74 -1.35 -2.72
N LEU A 83 -11.62 -2.31 -2.38
CA LEU A 83 -11.33 -3.74 -2.44
C LEU A 83 -11.07 -4.21 -3.88
N GLY A 84 -11.80 -3.69 -4.86
CA GLY A 84 -11.55 -3.96 -6.28
C GLY A 84 -10.20 -3.44 -6.79
N ALA A 85 -9.64 -2.41 -6.15
CA ALA A 85 -8.34 -1.86 -6.52
C ALA A 85 -7.16 -2.61 -5.84
N ARG A 86 -7.35 -3.07 -4.60
CA ARG A 86 -6.35 -3.83 -3.84
C ARG A 86 -7.01 -4.59 -2.69
N GLY A 87 -6.44 -5.73 -2.32
CA GLY A 87 -6.82 -6.43 -1.09
C GLY A 87 -6.61 -5.53 0.15
N LEU A 88 -7.56 -5.56 1.06
CA LEU A 88 -7.50 -4.90 2.36
C LEU A 88 -7.53 -5.94 3.46
N SER A 89 -6.86 -5.68 4.58
CA SER A 89 -7.09 -6.44 5.80
C SER A 89 -8.42 -6.00 6.45
N VAL A 90 -8.94 -6.84 7.32
CA VAL A 90 -10.11 -6.54 8.18
C VAL A 90 -9.90 -5.21 8.90
N ARG A 91 -8.74 -5.04 9.53
CA ARG A 91 -8.38 -3.81 10.23
C ARG A 91 -8.30 -2.58 9.31
N GLU A 92 -7.71 -2.70 8.12
CA GLU A 92 -7.69 -1.60 7.14
C GLU A 92 -9.10 -1.21 6.69
N ALA A 93 -10.03 -2.16 6.59
CA ALA A 93 -11.41 -1.90 6.23
C ALA A 93 -12.15 -1.16 7.37
N GLU A 94 -12.00 -1.62 8.62
CA GLU A 94 -12.56 -0.93 9.79
C GLU A 94 -12.03 0.50 9.93
N ASP A 95 -10.70 0.67 9.87
CA ASP A 95 -10.04 1.98 9.96
C ASP A 95 -10.52 2.91 8.83
N PHE A 96 -10.72 2.37 7.62
CA PHE A 96 -11.25 3.12 6.49
C PHE A 96 -12.66 3.66 6.74
N LEU A 97 -13.56 2.85 7.30
CA LEU A 97 -14.94 3.23 7.61
C LEU A 97 -14.98 4.25 8.75
N ARG A 98 -14.24 3.99 9.83
CA ARG A 98 -14.19 4.86 11.01
C ARG A 98 -13.61 6.23 10.73
N THR A 99 -12.55 6.31 9.93
CA THR A 99 -11.96 7.60 9.54
C THR A 99 -12.89 8.45 8.67
N ARG A 100 -13.98 7.87 8.17
CA ARG A 100 -15.02 8.56 7.39
C ARG A 100 -16.29 8.83 8.17
N GLY A 101 -16.22 8.68 9.50
CA GLY A 101 -17.31 9.02 10.39
C GLY A 101 -18.33 7.91 10.62
N MET A 102 -18.09 6.66 10.14
CA MET A 102 -18.95 5.53 10.51
C MET A 102 -18.74 5.20 11.98
N ASP A 103 -19.84 4.98 12.70
CA ASP A 103 -19.79 4.50 14.08
C ASP A 103 -19.04 3.16 14.16
N ARG A 104 -18.44 2.90 15.32
CA ARG A 104 -17.60 1.71 15.53
C ARG A 104 -18.37 0.42 15.35
N ASP A 105 -19.55 0.33 15.95
CA ASP A 105 -20.34 -0.90 15.95
C ASP A 105 -20.88 -1.16 14.54
N ALA A 106 -21.37 -0.12 13.85
CA ALA A 106 -21.78 -0.19 12.46
C ALA A 106 -20.62 -0.58 11.50
N ALA A 107 -19.40 -0.07 11.75
CA ALA A 107 -18.23 -0.43 10.97
C ALA A 107 -17.86 -1.91 11.16
N THR A 108 -17.90 -2.39 12.41
CA THR A 108 -17.62 -3.80 12.73
C THR A 108 -18.66 -4.73 12.12
N GLU A 109 -19.95 -4.38 12.18
CA GLU A 109 -21.02 -5.16 11.58
C GLU A 109 -20.88 -5.26 10.05
N LEU A 110 -20.62 -4.12 9.40
CA LEU A 110 -20.40 -4.09 7.94
C LEU A 110 -19.18 -4.93 7.53
N VAL A 111 -18.07 -4.82 8.26
CA VAL A 111 -16.85 -5.59 8.01
C VAL A 111 -17.09 -7.08 8.22
N SER A 112 -17.82 -7.47 9.28
CA SER A 112 -18.21 -8.87 9.50
C SER A 112 -19.02 -9.43 8.32
N ALA A 113 -20.00 -8.70 7.83
CA ALA A 113 -20.77 -9.09 6.65
C ALA A 113 -19.90 -9.22 5.39
N PHE A 114 -18.83 -8.42 5.28
CA PHE A 114 -17.86 -8.53 4.17
C PHE A 114 -16.96 -9.75 4.30
N CYS A 115 -16.60 -10.14 5.52
CA CYS A 115 -15.88 -11.39 5.78
C CYS A 115 -16.75 -12.60 5.44
N GLU A 116 -18.00 -12.66 5.90
CA GLU A 116 -18.95 -13.72 5.61
C GLU A 116 -19.20 -13.92 4.10
N ARG A 117 -19.22 -12.82 3.34
CA ARG A 117 -19.37 -12.84 1.87
C ARG A 117 -18.06 -13.12 1.13
N GLY A 118 -16.93 -13.25 1.83
CA GLY A 118 -15.61 -13.49 1.25
C GLY A 118 -14.99 -12.30 0.52
N TYR A 119 -15.48 -11.08 0.74
CA TYR A 119 -14.86 -9.86 0.23
C TYR A 119 -13.60 -9.46 1.00
N LEU A 120 -13.56 -9.79 2.30
CA LEU A 120 -12.43 -9.62 3.18
C LEU A 120 -11.99 -10.99 3.68
N ASP A 121 -10.70 -11.27 3.56
CA ASP A 121 -10.08 -12.53 3.97
C ASP A 121 -8.60 -12.25 4.27
N ASP A 122 -8.27 -12.20 5.55
CA ASP A 122 -6.90 -11.94 6.01
C ASP A 122 -5.96 -13.10 5.70
N GLY A 123 -6.47 -14.34 5.63
CA GLY A 123 -5.68 -15.51 5.22
C GLY A 123 -5.20 -15.39 3.78
N ARG A 124 -6.13 -15.17 2.85
CA ARG A 124 -5.79 -14.95 1.43
C ARG A 124 -4.89 -13.73 1.23
N LEU A 125 -5.13 -12.66 1.97
CA LEU A 125 -4.28 -11.48 1.92
C LEU A 125 -2.87 -11.78 2.41
N ALA A 126 -2.73 -12.53 3.51
CA ALA A 126 -1.45 -12.96 4.06
C ALA A 126 -0.66 -13.80 3.05
N GLU A 127 -1.27 -14.84 2.48
CA GLU A 127 -0.68 -15.69 1.45
C GLU A 127 -0.17 -14.87 0.26
N GLN A 128 -0.99 -13.95 -0.26
CA GLN A 128 -0.61 -13.06 -1.35
C GLN A 128 0.58 -12.18 -0.99
N LEU A 129 0.62 -11.63 0.23
CA LEU A 129 1.72 -10.78 0.71
C LEU A 129 3.00 -11.58 0.90
N VAL A 130 2.92 -12.79 1.44
CA VAL A 130 4.03 -13.72 1.59
C VAL A 130 4.60 -14.08 0.22
N TRP A 131 3.75 -14.55 -0.68
CA TRP A 131 4.18 -14.92 -2.03
C TRP A 131 4.85 -13.75 -2.77
N SER A 132 4.23 -12.56 -2.74
CA SER A 132 4.79 -11.39 -3.43
C SER A 132 6.09 -10.90 -2.79
N GLY A 133 6.23 -11.05 -1.47
CA GLY A 133 7.42 -10.72 -0.71
C GLY A 133 8.60 -11.60 -1.08
N ALA A 134 8.40 -12.90 -1.00
CA ALA A 134 9.42 -13.88 -1.30
C ALA A 134 9.83 -13.84 -2.78
N ASN A 135 8.85 -13.94 -3.69
CA ASN A 135 9.13 -14.18 -5.11
C ASN A 135 9.41 -12.90 -5.93
N ARG A 136 8.65 -11.82 -5.69
CA ARG A 136 8.81 -10.61 -6.52
C ARG A 136 9.77 -9.59 -5.90
N ARG A 137 9.87 -9.54 -4.59
CA ARG A 137 10.63 -8.50 -3.88
C ARG A 137 11.94 -9.00 -3.28
N SER A 138 12.17 -10.31 -3.30
CA SER A 138 13.31 -10.95 -2.63
C SER A 138 13.44 -10.46 -1.18
N GLU A 139 12.34 -10.51 -0.45
CA GLU A 139 12.27 -10.15 0.97
C GLU A 139 12.48 -11.39 1.82
N GLY A 140 13.25 -11.27 2.89
CA GLY A 140 13.37 -12.31 3.90
C GLY A 140 12.13 -12.36 4.80
N ARG A 141 11.98 -13.46 5.53
CA ARG A 141 10.86 -13.74 6.43
C ARG A 141 10.53 -12.57 7.37
N GLN A 142 11.57 -11.92 7.93
CA GLN A 142 11.36 -10.79 8.86
C GLN A 142 10.72 -9.55 8.20
N ALA A 143 11.07 -9.24 6.94
CA ALA A 143 10.45 -8.10 6.24
C ALA A 143 9.00 -8.41 5.86
N ILE A 144 8.72 -9.65 5.46
CA ILE A 144 7.38 -10.13 5.16
C ILE A 144 6.51 -10.05 6.41
N ALA A 145 6.99 -10.56 7.56
CA ALA A 145 6.28 -10.49 8.83
C ALA A 145 5.98 -9.05 9.26
N ARG A 146 6.97 -8.14 9.16
CA ARG A 146 6.74 -6.72 9.44
C ARG A 146 5.68 -6.11 8.53
N ARG A 147 5.65 -6.49 7.25
CA ARG A 147 4.65 -6.00 6.30
C ARG A 147 3.25 -6.50 6.62
N LEU A 148 3.08 -7.77 6.99
CA LEU A 148 1.81 -8.32 7.44
C LEU A 148 1.28 -7.54 8.66
N ALA A 149 2.16 -7.31 9.66
CA ALA A 149 1.82 -6.53 10.84
C ALA A 149 1.46 -5.07 10.51
N GLN A 150 2.20 -4.41 9.61
CA GLN A 150 1.92 -3.04 9.15
C GLN A 150 0.58 -2.93 8.41
N ARG A 151 0.20 -3.97 7.69
CA ARG A 151 -1.10 -4.07 7.02
C ARG A 151 -2.24 -4.41 7.99
N GLY A 152 -1.90 -4.72 9.26
CA GLY A 152 -2.87 -5.10 10.27
C GLY A 152 -3.60 -6.41 9.95
N VAL A 153 -2.93 -7.31 9.22
CA VAL A 153 -3.42 -8.67 9.01
C VAL A 153 -3.53 -9.38 10.35
N ASP A 154 -4.58 -10.17 10.54
CA ASP A 154 -4.75 -10.96 11.75
C ASP A 154 -3.52 -11.83 12.03
N ARG A 155 -3.19 -11.97 13.33
CA ARG A 155 -1.96 -12.64 13.74
C ARG A 155 -1.96 -14.12 13.37
N GLU A 156 -3.07 -14.80 13.57
CA GLU A 156 -3.19 -16.23 13.27
C GLU A 156 -3.03 -16.47 11.76
N ALA A 157 -3.70 -15.66 10.95
CA ALA A 157 -3.58 -15.68 9.49
C ALA A 157 -2.14 -15.36 9.02
N ALA A 158 -1.48 -14.40 9.65
CA ALA A 158 -0.10 -14.05 9.35
C ALA A 158 0.88 -15.17 9.70
N ASP A 159 0.74 -15.76 10.89
CA ASP A 159 1.60 -16.86 11.37
C ASP A 159 1.41 -18.11 10.51
N ALA A 160 0.17 -18.47 10.14
CA ALA A 160 -0.14 -19.57 9.24
C ALA A 160 0.50 -19.39 7.86
N ALA A 161 0.33 -18.23 7.24
CA ALA A 161 0.93 -17.94 5.94
C ALA A 161 2.46 -17.91 5.96
N LEU A 162 3.08 -17.44 7.06
CA LEU A 162 4.53 -17.49 7.24
C LEU A 162 5.03 -18.91 7.47
N ALA A 163 4.25 -19.80 8.08
CA ALA A 163 4.64 -21.21 8.29
C ALA A 163 4.77 -21.97 6.95
N GLU A 164 3.95 -21.60 5.96
CA GLU A 164 4.01 -22.20 4.61
C GLU A 164 5.20 -21.68 3.77
N LEU A 165 5.88 -20.64 4.22
CA LEU A 165 7.05 -20.12 3.51
C LEU A 165 8.23 -21.09 3.66
N PRO A 166 8.86 -21.55 2.55
CA PRO A 166 10.03 -22.41 2.60
C PRO A 166 11.15 -21.83 3.48
N ASP A 167 11.95 -22.69 4.07
CA ASP A 167 13.11 -22.30 4.88
C ASP A 167 14.35 -22.12 3.98
N ASP A 168 14.21 -21.26 2.98
CA ASP A 168 15.22 -20.97 1.96
C ASP A 168 15.77 -19.53 2.05
N ASP A 169 15.59 -18.88 3.20
CA ASP A 169 16.03 -17.48 3.42
C ASP A 169 17.51 -17.30 3.10
N ASP A 170 18.37 -18.28 3.42
CA ASP A 170 19.80 -18.22 3.16
C ASP A 170 20.11 -18.24 1.65
N GLU A 171 19.42 -19.09 0.90
CA GLU A 171 19.58 -19.18 -0.56
C GLU A 171 19.08 -17.90 -1.23
N ARG A 172 17.93 -17.38 -0.81
CA ARG A 172 17.39 -16.11 -1.31
C ARG A 172 18.28 -14.91 -0.98
N ALA A 173 18.85 -14.90 0.23
CA ALA A 173 19.81 -13.88 0.65
C ALA A 173 21.07 -13.93 -0.26
N LEU A 174 21.60 -15.12 -0.50
CA LEU A 174 22.77 -15.31 -1.37
C LEU A 174 22.49 -14.92 -2.82
N ALA A 175 21.35 -15.33 -3.36
CA ALA A 175 20.94 -14.96 -4.72
C ALA A 175 20.83 -13.43 -4.87
N PHE A 176 20.21 -12.74 -3.88
CA PHE A 176 20.17 -11.28 -3.88
C PHE A 176 21.57 -10.67 -3.77
N ALA A 177 22.43 -11.20 -2.88
CA ALA A 177 23.79 -10.71 -2.66
C ALA A 177 24.63 -10.83 -3.93
N ARG A 178 24.57 -11.97 -4.65
CA ARG A 178 25.25 -12.18 -5.94
C ARG A 178 24.87 -11.15 -6.98
N GLY A 179 23.59 -10.77 -7.05
CA GLY A 179 23.12 -9.72 -7.97
C GLY A 179 23.64 -8.32 -7.62
N LYS A 180 24.12 -8.07 -6.39
CA LYS A 180 24.62 -6.77 -5.93
C LYS A 180 26.14 -6.70 -5.75
N ALA A 181 26.79 -7.83 -5.48
CA ALA A 181 28.22 -7.91 -5.19
C ALA A 181 29.12 -7.30 -6.29
N PRO A 182 28.89 -7.52 -7.60
CA PRO A 182 29.77 -6.96 -8.63
C PRO A 182 29.89 -5.43 -8.57
N SER A 183 28.81 -4.73 -8.23
CA SER A 183 28.81 -3.27 -8.11
C SER A 183 29.58 -2.76 -6.88
N LEU A 184 29.88 -3.64 -5.94
CA LEU A 184 30.56 -3.33 -4.67
C LEU A 184 31.96 -3.94 -4.61
N ALA A 185 32.35 -4.82 -5.54
CA ALA A 185 33.61 -5.57 -5.49
C ALA A 185 34.85 -4.67 -5.48
N ARG A 186 34.76 -3.50 -6.16
CA ARG A 186 35.87 -2.52 -6.26
C ARG A 186 36.06 -1.66 -5.00
N LEU A 187 35.13 -1.74 -4.05
CA LEU A 187 35.24 -1.00 -2.78
C LEU A 187 36.20 -1.74 -1.85
N ASP A 188 36.66 -1.00 -0.81
CA ASP A 188 37.33 -1.62 0.32
C ASP A 188 36.50 -2.79 0.87
N PRO A 189 37.12 -3.93 1.24
CA PRO A 189 36.44 -5.15 1.68
C PRO A 189 35.44 -4.92 2.80
N ASP A 190 35.83 -4.16 3.83
CA ASP A 190 34.97 -3.92 4.99
C ASP A 190 33.81 -2.98 4.66
N VAL A 191 34.05 -2.01 3.77
CA VAL A 191 33.01 -1.10 3.29
C VAL A 191 32.00 -1.85 2.42
N ALA A 192 32.46 -2.70 1.50
CA ALA A 192 31.62 -3.52 0.65
C ALA A 192 30.74 -4.45 1.51
N LEU A 193 31.34 -5.16 2.46
CA LEU A 193 30.65 -6.08 3.35
C LEU A 193 29.57 -5.35 4.16
N ARG A 194 29.90 -4.25 4.81
CA ARG A 194 28.92 -3.46 5.60
C ARG A 194 27.76 -2.96 4.73
N ARG A 195 28.05 -2.48 3.51
CA ARG A 195 27.01 -2.00 2.60
C ARG A 195 26.08 -3.12 2.13
N LEU A 196 26.63 -4.26 1.73
CA LEU A 196 25.85 -5.39 1.24
C LEU A 196 25.03 -6.04 2.35
N ALA A 197 25.64 -6.29 3.51
CA ALA A 197 24.93 -6.80 4.69
C ALA A 197 23.81 -5.84 5.13
N GLY A 198 24.05 -4.53 5.11
CA GLY A 198 23.02 -3.53 5.39
C GLY A 198 21.86 -3.55 4.39
N GLN A 199 22.10 -3.84 3.10
CA GLN A 199 21.05 -4.02 2.12
C GLN A 199 20.20 -5.27 2.39
N LEU A 200 20.83 -6.39 2.72
CA LEU A 200 20.19 -7.64 3.09
C LEU A 200 19.35 -7.50 4.37
N ALA A 201 19.90 -6.85 5.40
CA ALA A 201 19.17 -6.59 6.64
C ALA A 201 17.90 -5.73 6.41
N ARG A 202 17.99 -4.70 5.57
CA ARG A 202 16.79 -3.90 5.18
C ARG A 202 15.75 -4.72 4.44
N ARG A 203 16.16 -5.76 3.73
CA ARG A 203 15.25 -6.72 3.09
C ARG A 203 14.71 -7.79 4.03
N GLY A 204 15.14 -7.79 5.30
CA GLY A 204 14.62 -8.68 6.33
C GLY A 204 15.29 -10.04 6.40
N PHE A 205 16.48 -10.19 5.82
CA PHE A 205 17.29 -11.38 6.06
C PHE A 205 17.98 -11.28 7.43
N GLY A 206 18.03 -12.39 8.16
CA GLY A 206 18.64 -12.44 9.49
C GLY A 206 20.11 -12.02 9.50
N GLY A 207 20.61 -11.52 10.65
CA GLY A 207 21.96 -10.95 10.72
C GLY A 207 23.08 -11.93 10.35
N SER A 208 23.01 -13.20 10.78
CA SER A 208 23.98 -14.24 10.42
C SER A 208 23.89 -14.59 8.93
N SER A 209 22.70 -14.85 8.42
CA SER A 209 22.43 -15.15 7.01
C SER A 209 22.87 -14.00 6.11
N ALA A 210 22.54 -12.75 6.48
CA ALA A 210 22.93 -11.58 5.72
C ALA A 210 24.46 -11.42 5.64
N LEU A 211 25.18 -11.63 6.75
CA LEU A 211 26.64 -11.53 6.77
C LEU A 211 27.31 -12.68 5.98
N SER A 212 26.82 -13.90 6.13
CA SER A 212 27.32 -15.05 5.38
C SER A 212 27.12 -14.87 3.87
N ALA A 213 25.90 -14.56 3.45
CA ALA A 213 25.57 -14.31 2.05
C ALA A 213 26.40 -13.15 1.45
N ALA A 214 26.58 -12.05 2.21
CA ALA A 214 27.39 -10.93 1.75
C ALA A 214 28.87 -11.29 1.56
N ARG A 215 29.46 -12.05 2.50
CA ARG A 215 30.87 -12.51 2.38
C ARG A 215 31.06 -13.41 1.17
N THR A 216 30.22 -14.44 1.04
CA THR A 216 30.29 -15.40 -0.06
C THR A 216 30.16 -14.69 -1.41
N ALA A 217 29.15 -13.85 -1.60
CA ALA A 217 28.91 -13.17 -2.84
C ALA A 217 30.04 -12.18 -3.23
N LEU A 218 30.60 -11.46 -2.25
CA LEU A 218 31.73 -10.56 -2.50
C LEU A 218 33.04 -11.31 -2.82
N GLN A 219 33.27 -12.47 -2.20
CA GLN A 219 34.39 -13.32 -2.52
C GLN A 219 34.29 -13.88 -3.94
N GLU A 220 33.13 -14.42 -4.32
CA GLU A 220 32.84 -14.90 -5.68
C GLU A 220 33.07 -13.79 -6.72
N ALA A 221 32.50 -12.59 -6.48
CA ALA A 221 32.62 -11.47 -7.41
C ALA A 221 34.05 -11.00 -7.65
N ARG A 222 34.92 -11.05 -6.63
CA ARG A 222 36.35 -10.69 -6.72
C ARG A 222 37.21 -11.77 -7.40
N SER A 223 36.79 -13.04 -7.28
CA SER A 223 37.50 -14.14 -7.93
C SER A 223 37.23 -14.23 -9.43
N THR A 224 36.23 -13.51 -9.93
CA THR A 224 35.80 -13.50 -11.33
C THR A 224 36.37 -12.30 -12.11
N GLU A 225 36.95 -11.30 -11.41
CA GLU A 225 37.70 -10.17 -12.06
C GLU A 225 39.15 -10.52 -12.31
#